data_bf219310d263163158b2397056960308
#
_entry.id   bf219310d263163158b2397056960308
#
_cell.length_a   1.000
_cell.length_b   1.000
_cell.length_c   1.000
_cell.angle_alpha   90.00
_cell.angle_beta   90.00
_cell.angle_gamma   90.00
#
_symmetry.space_group_name_H-M   'P 1'
#
loop_
_entity.id
_entity.type
_entity.pdbx_description
1 polymer ?
#
loop_
_entity_poly.entity_id
_entity_poly.type
_entity_poly.pdbx_seq_one_letter_code
_entity_poly.pdbx_strand_id
1 'polypeptide(L)'
;ISRILKIPIRKDSLEKILRDFENRGAEIDLRLIGELLSNLGLHITNGAIPSRMASRLQTPCVINWKKSFALIVKSSQEGILIASPSEGLINISSDDFKNIFEDQINILLLDKTKETPNKIFNLNWFWPAIQKYKLVLIQVLIASFVVQLFTLGNPLLIQVIIDKVISQ
;
A
#
# COMPACT_ATOMS: atom_id res chain seq x y z
N ILE A 1 -3.86 -7.43 1.80
CA ILE A 1 -2.52 -7.92 1.39
C ILE A 1 -1.54 -6.75 1.36
N SER A 2 -1.75 -5.71 0.56
CA SER A 2 -0.85 -4.54 0.41
C SER A 2 -0.45 -3.90 1.74
N ARG A 3 -1.42 -3.65 2.63
CA ARG A 3 -1.17 -3.04 3.94
C ARG A 3 -0.38 -3.96 4.88
N ILE A 4 -0.66 -5.25 4.86
CA ILE A 4 -0.03 -6.23 5.75
C ILE A 4 1.41 -6.52 5.30
N LEU A 5 1.61 -6.69 4.01
CA LEU A 5 2.92 -6.94 3.43
C LEU A 5 3.73 -5.65 3.17
N LYS A 6 3.12 -4.46 3.39
CA LYS A 6 3.74 -3.14 3.11
C LYS A 6 4.30 -3.05 1.68
N ILE A 7 3.53 -3.52 0.71
CA ILE A 7 3.89 -3.48 -0.70
C ILE A 7 3.16 -2.33 -1.38
N PRO A 8 3.84 -1.48 -2.15
CA PRO A 8 3.19 -0.42 -2.92
C PRO A 8 2.47 -0.99 -4.13
N ILE A 9 1.20 -1.33 -3.98
CA ILE A 9 0.35 -1.80 -5.08
C ILE A 9 -0.40 -0.60 -5.66
N ARG A 10 -0.27 -0.38 -6.96
CA ARG A 10 -1.05 0.61 -7.69
C ARG A 10 -2.44 0.03 -7.96
N LYS A 11 -3.45 0.63 -7.36
CA LYS A 11 -4.85 0.20 -7.51
C LYS A 11 -5.28 0.17 -8.98
N ASP A 12 -4.92 1.20 -9.74
CA ASP A 12 -5.29 1.35 -11.16
C ASP A 12 -4.79 0.17 -12.02
N SER A 13 -3.56 -0.29 -11.74
CA SER A 13 -2.99 -1.44 -12.45
C SER A 13 -3.73 -2.74 -12.11
N LEU A 14 -4.09 -2.91 -10.85
CA LEU A 14 -4.82 -4.07 -10.37
C LEU A 14 -6.25 -4.11 -10.94
N GLU A 15 -6.95 -2.98 -10.93
CA GLU A 15 -8.30 -2.87 -11.49
C GLU A 15 -8.32 -3.15 -12.99
N LYS A 16 -7.33 -2.67 -13.73
CA LYS A 16 -7.21 -2.95 -15.16
C LYS A 16 -7.06 -4.45 -15.43
N ILE A 17 -6.18 -5.10 -14.67
CA ILE A 17 -5.95 -6.54 -14.82
C ILE A 17 -7.22 -7.33 -14.47
N LEU A 18 -7.89 -6.98 -13.35
CA LEU A 18 -9.13 -7.65 -12.95
C LEU A 18 -10.24 -7.49 -13.99
N ARG A 19 -10.41 -6.30 -14.56
CA ARG A 19 -11.38 -6.06 -15.65
C ARG A 19 -11.06 -6.87 -16.90
N ASP A 20 -9.78 -7.02 -17.25
CA ASP A 20 -9.38 -7.83 -18.40
C ASP A 20 -9.72 -9.32 -18.21
N PHE A 21 -9.63 -9.83 -16.97
CA PHE A 21 -10.04 -11.19 -16.64
C PHE A 21 -11.58 -11.36 -16.63
N GLU A 22 -12.29 -10.40 -16.07
CA GLU A 22 -13.76 -10.38 -16.06
C GLU A 22 -14.32 -10.36 -17.49
N ASN A 23 -13.74 -9.54 -18.37
CA ASN A 23 -14.12 -9.47 -19.79
C ASN A 23 -13.85 -10.78 -20.55
N ARG A 24 -12.90 -11.59 -20.10
CA ARG A 24 -12.61 -12.92 -20.69
C ARG A 24 -13.50 -14.02 -20.15
N GLY A 25 -14.42 -13.72 -19.22
CA GLY A 25 -15.30 -14.70 -18.60
C GLY A 25 -14.56 -15.74 -17.75
N ALA A 26 -13.35 -15.43 -17.29
CA ALA A 26 -12.59 -16.30 -16.42
C ALA A 26 -13.16 -16.27 -15.00
N GLU A 27 -13.50 -17.41 -14.45
CA GLU A 27 -13.83 -17.53 -13.03
C GLU A 27 -12.61 -17.15 -12.20
N ILE A 28 -12.82 -16.26 -11.23
CA ILE A 28 -11.75 -15.85 -10.32
C ILE A 28 -11.51 -17.00 -9.34
N ASP A 29 -10.47 -17.76 -9.59
CA ASP A 29 -10.02 -18.86 -8.72
C ASP A 29 -8.75 -18.44 -7.94
N LEU A 30 -8.44 -19.21 -6.89
CA LEU A 30 -7.24 -19.00 -6.05
C LEU A 30 -5.95 -19.01 -6.90
N ARG A 31 -5.94 -19.82 -7.93
CA ARG A 31 -4.82 -19.93 -8.88
C ARG A 31 -4.58 -18.62 -9.63
N LEU A 32 -5.66 -18.02 -10.12
CA LEU A 32 -5.60 -16.74 -10.81
C LEU A 32 -5.11 -15.61 -9.89
N ILE A 33 -5.57 -15.60 -8.63
CA ILE A 33 -5.07 -14.66 -7.63
C ILE A 33 -3.58 -14.89 -7.38
N GLY A 34 -3.12 -16.12 -7.38
CA GLY A 34 -1.71 -16.45 -7.28
C GLY A 34 -0.89 -15.87 -8.42
N GLU A 35 -1.33 -16.02 -9.65
CA GLU A 35 -0.66 -15.45 -10.83
C GLU A 35 -0.62 -13.93 -10.79
N LEU A 36 -1.71 -13.27 -10.37
CA LEU A 36 -1.76 -11.82 -10.19
C LEU A 36 -0.76 -11.32 -9.14
N LEU A 37 -0.69 -12.01 -8.02
CA LEU A 37 0.22 -11.64 -6.93
C LEU A 37 1.68 -11.94 -7.28
N SER A 38 1.94 -12.99 -8.06
CA SER A 38 3.27 -13.30 -8.61
C SER A 38 3.76 -12.19 -9.54
N ASN A 39 2.89 -11.68 -10.43
CA ASN A 39 3.20 -10.55 -11.31
C ASN A 39 3.50 -9.25 -10.53
N LEU A 40 3.06 -9.16 -9.28
CA LEU A 40 3.40 -8.05 -8.37
C LEU A 40 4.72 -8.28 -7.61
N GLY A 41 5.46 -9.32 -7.95
CA GLY A 41 6.77 -9.62 -7.36
C GLY A 41 6.69 -10.38 -6.02
N LEU A 42 5.58 -11.05 -5.73
CA LEU A 42 5.44 -11.94 -4.59
C LEU A 42 5.79 -13.38 -4.99
N HIS A 43 6.46 -14.09 -4.11
CA HIS A 43 6.61 -15.52 -4.27
C HIS A 43 5.36 -16.22 -3.73
N ILE A 44 4.74 -17.02 -4.59
CA ILE A 44 3.48 -17.67 -4.31
C ILE A 44 3.70 -19.18 -4.27
N THR A 45 3.29 -19.79 -3.17
CA THR A 45 3.28 -21.24 -3.05
C THR A 45 1.85 -21.71 -2.84
N ASN A 46 1.34 -22.48 -3.81
CA ASN A 46 0.05 -23.15 -3.70
C ASN A 46 0.22 -24.42 -2.88
N GLY A 47 -0.68 -24.66 -1.96
CA GLY A 47 -0.70 -25.87 -1.15
C GLY A 47 -2.10 -26.24 -0.68
N ALA A 48 -2.29 -27.50 -0.41
CA ALA A 48 -3.46 -28.01 0.30
C ALA A 48 -2.99 -28.54 1.66
N ILE A 49 -3.62 -28.08 2.72
CA ILE A 49 -3.31 -28.50 4.07
C ILE A 49 -4.53 -29.09 4.76
N PRO A 50 -4.35 -30.06 5.65
CA PRO A 50 -5.44 -30.52 6.50
C PRO A 50 -5.95 -29.38 7.40
N SER A 51 -7.27 -29.26 7.55
CA SER A 51 -7.92 -28.23 8.37
C SER A 51 -7.44 -28.22 9.83
N ARG A 52 -7.08 -29.39 10.36
CA ARG A 52 -6.49 -29.54 11.71
C ARG A 52 -5.14 -28.83 11.90
N MET A 53 -4.42 -28.50 10.82
CA MET A 53 -3.15 -27.78 10.85
C MET A 53 -3.31 -26.26 10.71
N ALA A 54 -4.52 -25.78 10.63
CA ALA A 54 -4.81 -24.35 10.43
C ALA A 54 -4.24 -23.45 11.54
N SER A 55 -4.13 -23.94 12.77
CA SER A 55 -3.53 -23.22 13.90
C SER A 55 -2.01 -23.03 13.80
N ARG A 56 -1.35 -23.72 12.86
CA ARG A 56 0.11 -23.65 12.62
C ARG A 56 0.46 -23.11 11.24
N LEU A 57 -0.49 -22.46 10.59
CA LEU A 57 -0.28 -21.89 9.26
C LEU A 57 0.76 -20.80 9.27
N GLN A 58 1.63 -20.86 8.28
CA GLN A 58 2.50 -19.73 7.96
C GLN A 58 1.63 -18.59 7.41
N THR A 59 1.75 -17.43 8.00
CA THR A 59 0.95 -16.25 7.66
C THR A 59 1.85 -15.14 7.08
N PRO A 60 1.35 -14.33 6.16
CA PRO A 60 -0.01 -14.29 5.63
C PRO A 60 -0.27 -15.31 4.52
N CYS A 61 -1.47 -15.87 4.47
CA CYS A 61 -1.90 -16.74 3.38
C CYS A 61 -3.34 -16.42 2.95
N VAL A 62 -3.64 -16.65 1.66
CA VAL A 62 -4.98 -16.47 1.10
C VAL A 62 -5.70 -17.81 1.07
N ILE A 63 -6.97 -17.79 1.40
CA ILE A 63 -7.86 -18.96 1.36
C ILE A 63 -9.15 -18.61 0.63
N ASN A 64 -9.84 -19.66 0.16
CA ASN A 64 -11.25 -19.53 -0.25
C ASN A 64 -12.10 -19.41 1.02
N TRP A 65 -12.89 -18.35 1.09
CA TRP A 65 -13.77 -18.08 2.22
C TRP A 65 -15.19 -17.84 1.74
N LYS A 66 -16.08 -18.78 2.05
CA LYS A 66 -17.46 -18.73 1.56
C LYS A 66 -17.50 -18.60 0.02
N LYS A 67 -18.09 -17.53 -0.51
CA LYS A 67 -18.14 -17.22 -1.95
C LYS A 67 -17.05 -16.22 -2.41
N SER A 68 -16.02 -16.02 -1.61
CA SER A 68 -14.99 -15.01 -1.86
C SER A 68 -13.63 -15.50 -1.36
N PHE A 69 -12.65 -14.61 -1.34
CA PHE A 69 -11.31 -14.88 -0.82
C PHE A 69 -11.08 -14.10 0.45
N ALA A 70 -10.38 -14.72 1.39
CA ALA A 70 -9.99 -14.07 2.62
C ALA A 70 -8.51 -14.28 2.90
N LEU A 71 -7.94 -13.39 3.69
CA LEU A 71 -6.54 -13.43 4.10
C LEU A 71 -6.45 -13.88 5.55
N ILE A 72 -5.74 -14.95 5.82
CA ILE A 72 -5.34 -15.30 7.19
C ILE A 72 -4.17 -14.40 7.57
N VAL A 73 -4.40 -13.54 8.54
CA VAL A 73 -3.44 -12.53 9.02
C VAL A 73 -2.57 -13.11 10.12
N LYS A 74 -3.19 -13.87 11.02
CA LYS A 74 -2.54 -14.51 12.16
C LYS A 74 -3.16 -15.87 12.41
N SER A 75 -2.34 -16.84 12.69
CA SER A 75 -2.75 -18.17 13.09
C SER A 75 -2.09 -18.51 14.42
N SER A 76 -2.87 -18.98 15.38
CA SER A 76 -2.42 -19.41 16.70
C SER A 76 -3.29 -20.58 17.20
N GLN A 77 -2.87 -21.21 18.30
CA GLN A 77 -3.67 -22.25 18.92
C GLN A 77 -4.99 -21.74 19.52
N GLU A 78 -5.03 -20.47 19.91
CA GLU A 78 -6.21 -19.83 20.50
C GLU A 78 -7.24 -19.40 19.45
N GLY A 79 -6.81 -19.16 18.22
CA GLY A 79 -7.68 -18.74 17.13
C GLY A 79 -6.94 -18.27 15.89
N ILE A 80 -7.73 -18.09 14.86
CA ILE A 80 -7.28 -17.70 13.52
C ILE A 80 -7.92 -16.36 13.18
N LEU A 81 -7.10 -15.35 12.93
CA LEU A 81 -7.54 -14.03 12.52
C LEU A 81 -7.62 -13.96 11.00
N ILE A 82 -8.82 -13.80 10.50
CA ILE A 82 -9.14 -13.74 9.06
C ILE A 82 -9.58 -12.33 8.69
N ALA A 83 -9.02 -11.81 7.61
CA ALA A 83 -9.49 -10.57 6.99
C ALA A 83 -10.33 -10.91 5.76
N SER A 84 -11.63 -10.75 5.85
CA SER A 84 -12.59 -10.93 4.76
C SER A 84 -13.02 -9.60 4.18
N PRO A 85 -13.18 -9.46 2.85
CA PRO A 85 -13.69 -8.24 2.25
C PRO A 85 -15.13 -7.88 2.67
N SER A 86 -15.96 -8.89 2.93
CA SER A 86 -17.39 -8.72 3.28
C SER A 86 -17.65 -8.56 4.77
N GLU A 87 -16.82 -9.19 5.60
CA GLU A 87 -17.09 -9.30 7.05
C GLU A 87 -16.01 -8.56 7.89
N GLY A 88 -14.95 -8.05 7.25
CA GLY A 88 -13.86 -7.36 7.94
C GLY A 88 -12.88 -8.32 8.63
N LEU A 89 -12.40 -7.95 9.82
CA LEU A 89 -11.53 -8.78 10.63
C LEU A 89 -12.37 -9.67 11.55
N ILE A 90 -12.21 -10.98 11.37
CA ILE A 90 -12.93 -12.00 12.13
C ILE A 90 -11.91 -12.85 12.87
N ASN A 91 -12.14 -13.08 14.14
CA ASN A 91 -11.38 -14.05 14.91
C ASN A 91 -12.20 -15.32 15.08
N ILE A 92 -11.70 -16.43 14.59
CA ILE A 92 -12.40 -17.72 14.60
C ILE A 92 -11.62 -18.68 15.46
N SER A 93 -12.31 -19.43 16.32
CA SER A 93 -11.72 -20.51 17.08
C SER A 93 -11.13 -21.58 16.16
N SER A 94 -10.08 -22.25 16.59
CA SER A 94 -9.47 -23.35 15.82
C SER A 94 -10.46 -24.49 15.56
N ASP A 95 -11.42 -24.70 16.45
CA ASP A 95 -12.42 -25.75 16.29
C ASP A 95 -13.53 -25.35 15.34
N ASP A 96 -14.00 -24.11 15.39
CA ASP A 96 -14.96 -23.60 14.42
C ASP A 96 -14.40 -23.56 13.00
N PHE A 97 -13.11 -23.26 12.88
CA PHE A 97 -12.41 -23.28 11.60
C PHE A 97 -12.36 -24.69 10.99
N LYS A 98 -12.12 -25.73 11.81
CA LYS A 98 -12.17 -27.13 11.37
C LYS A 98 -13.56 -27.55 10.91
N ASN A 99 -14.61 -27.01 11.54
CA ASN A 99 -16.00 -27.31 11.17
C ASN A 99 -16.40 -26.66 9.83
N ILE A 100 -15.80 -25.51 9.49
CA ILE A 100 -16.04 -24.81 8.23
C ILE A 100 -15.33 -25.51 7.06
N PHE A 101 -14.13 -26.02 7.30
CA PHE A 101 -13.32 -26.71 6.31
C PHE A 101 -13.18 -28.18 6.73
N GLU A 102 -13.98 -29.05 6.12
CA GLU A 102 -14.11 -30.45 6.53
C GLU A 102 -12.77 -31.20 6.59
N ASP A 103 -12.04 -31.31 5.46
CA ASP A 103 -10.81 -32.12 5.41
C ASP A 103 -9.57 -31.31 5.03
N GLN A 104 -9.64 -30.59 3.93
CA GLN A 104 -8.49 -29.87 3.35
C GLN A 104 -8.84 -28.44 2.99
N ILE A 105 -7.84 -27.58 3.14
CA ILE A 105 -7.95 -26.18 2.78
C ILE A 105 -6.92 -25.89 1.70
N ASN A 106 -7.37 -25.36 0.57
CA ASN A 106 -6.48 -24.81 -0.43
C ASN A 106 -6.00 -23.45 0.05
N ILE A 107 -4.70 -23.32 0.20
CA ILE A 107 -4.05 -22.11 0.66
C ILE A 107 -3.06 -21.58 -0.38
N LEU A 108 -2.89 -20.30 -0.34
CA LEU A 108 -1.91 -19.58 -1.16
C LEU A 108 -0.99 -18.83 -0.19
N LEU A 109 0.18 -19.38 0.02
CA LEU A 109 1.21 -18.77 0.87
C LEU A 109 1.84 -17.60 0.14
N LEU A 110 2.03 -16.51 0.85
CA LEU A 110 2.57 -15.26 0.33
C LEU A 110 3.92 -14.97 0.98
N ASP A 111 4.99 -15.11 0.21
CA ASP A 111 6.34 -14.78 0.65
C ASP A 111 6.91 -13.58 -0.12
N LYS A 112 7.71 -12.78 0.57
CA LYS A 112 8.47 -11.72 -0.06
C LYS A 112 9.75 -12.27 -0.65
N THR A 113 10.02 -11.90 -1.88
CA THR A 113 11.32 -12.14 -2.52
C THR A 113 12.18 -10.89 -2.53
N LYS A 114 13.42 -11.03 -2.98
CA LYS A 114 14.32 -9.89 -3.22
C LYS A 114 13.77 -8.92 -4.29
N GLU A 115 12.91 -9.43 -5.17
CA GLU A 115 12.29 -8.67 -6.25
C GLU A 115 11.00 -7.97 -5.81
N THR A 116 10.45 -8.31 -4.63
CA THR A 116 9.27 -7.64 -4.10
C THR A 116 9.57 -6.17 -3.83
N PRO A 117 8.86 -5.21 -4.45
CA PRO A 117 9.12 -3.80 -4.25
C PRO A 117 8.90 -3.41 -2.79
N ASN A 118 9.98 -3.14 -2.10
CA ASN A 118 9.99 -2.88 -0.65
C ASN A 118 9.83 -1.40 -0.29
N LYS A 119 9.84 -0.53 -1.31
CA LYS A 119 9.83 0.92 -1.08
C LYS A 119 8.42 1.47 -1.23
N ILE A 120 7.72 1.61 -0.12
CA ILE A 120 6.66 2.61 0.00
C ILE A 120 7.34 3.95 -0.29
N PHE A 121 6.81 4.69 -1.26
CA PHE A 121 7.29 6.03 -1.60
C PHE A 121 7.13 6.91 -0.34
N ASN A 122 8.22 7.06 0.38
CA ASN A 122 8.26 7.82 1.63
C ASN A 122 9.04 9.11 1.36
N LEU A 123 8.60 10.22 1.89
CA LEU A 123 9.28 11.52 1.79
C LEU A 123 10.74 11.47 2.28
N ASN A 124 11.08 10.48 3.09
CA ASN A 124 12.46 10.23 3.53
C ASN A 124 13.44 9.97 2.38
N TRP A 125 12.97 9.52 1.21
CA TRP A 125 13.81 9.41 0.01
C TRP A 125 14.25 10.78 -0.50
N PHE A 126 13.43 11.82 -0.27
CA PHE A 126 13.73 13.18 -0.73
C PHE A 126 14.73 13.90 0.18
N TRP A 127 14.86 13.47 1.42
CA TRP A 127 15.75 14.09 2.41
C TRP A 127 17.23 14.14 2.02
N PRO A 128 17.86 13.07 1.49
CA PRO A 128 19.24 13.11 1.03
C PRO A 128 19.44 14.08 -0.14
N ALA A 129 18.44 14.21 -1.03
CA ALA A 129 18.50 15.17 -2.13
C ALA A 129 18.48 16.61 -1.62
N ILE A 130 17.62 16.92 -0.64
CA ILE A 130 17.58 18.25 0.01
C ILE A 130 18.93 18.56 0.67
N GLN A 131 19.49 17.60 1.41
CA GLN A 131 20.79 17.80 2.06
C GLN A 131 21.94 18.05 1.07
N LYS A 132 21.93 17.36 -0.07
CA LYS A 132 22.92 17.53 -1.12
C LYS A 132 22.89 18.94 -1.72
N TYR A 133 21.72 19.51 -1.87
CA TYR A 133 21.51 20.81 -2.53
C TYR A 133 21.12 21.93 -1.56
N LYS A 134 21.33 21.74 -0.25
CA LYS A 134 20.93 22.72 0.79
C LYS A 134 21.46 24.13 0.57
N LEU A 135 22.73 24.25 0.12
CA LEU A 135 23.34 25.57 -0.13
C LEU A 135 22.63 26.30 -1.26
N VAL A 136 22.35 25.60 -2.36
CA VAL A 136 21.63 26.18 -3.51
C VAL A 136 20.22 26.57 -3.12
N LEU A 137 19.53 25.72 -2.37
CA LEU A 137 18.18 26.01 -1.85
C LEU A 137 18.16 27.25 -0.95
N ILE A 138 19.14 27.39 -0.05
CA ILE A 138 19.27 28.56 0.81
C ILE A 138 19.54 29.81 0.00
N GLN A 139 20.44 29.75 -1.00
CA GLN A 139 20.75 30.88 -1.87
C GLN A 139 19.52 31.34 -2.65
N VAL A 140 18.76 30.42 -3.25
CA VAL A 140 17.52 30.75 -3.94
C VAL A 140 16.48 31.35 -3.02
N LEU A 141 16.36 30.83 -1.81
CA LEU A 141 15.42 31.35 -0.80
C LEU A 141 15.77 32.78 -0.37
N ILE A 142 17.06 33.05 -0.11
CA ILE A 142 17.55 34.40 0.22
C ILE A 142 17.34 35.34 -0.96
N ALA A 143 17.71 34.95 -2.17
CA ALA A 143 17.51 35.76 -3.35
C ALA A 143 16.02 36.09 -3.58
N SER A 144 15.14 35.11 -3.45
CA SER A 144 13.70 35.29 -3.54
C SER A 144 13.16 36.26 -2.47
N PHE A 145 13.65 36.13 -1.26
CA PHE A 145 13.28 37.01 -0.14
C PHE A 145 13.69 38.47 -0.41
N VAL A 146 14.93 38.68 -0.90
CA VAL A 146 15.41 40.02 -1.26
C VAL A 146 14.55 40.67 -2.37
N VAL A 147 14.25 39.89 -3.42
CA VAL A 147 13.37 40.36 -4.50
C VAL A 147 11.98 40.73 -3.96
N GLN A 148 11.41 39.95 -3.05
CA GLN A 148 10.13 40.27 -2.43
C GLN A 148 10.17 41.56 -1.61
N LEU A 149 11.26 41.79 -0.86
CA LEU A 149 11.44 43.04 -0.12
C LEU A 149 11.49 44.25 -1.06
N PHE A 150 12.21 44.18 -2.17
CA PHE A 150 12.21 45.25 -3.17
C PHE A 150 10.84 45.45 -3.81
N THR A 151 10.10 44.39 -4.07
CA THR A 151 8.75 44.48 -4.62
C THR A 151 7.77 45.14 -3.66
N LEU A 152 7.91 44.91 -2.34
CA LEU A 152 7.12 45.60 -1.32
C LEU A 152 7.58 47.06 -1.09
N GLY A 153 8.87 47.33 -1.25
CA GLY A 153 9.44 48.67 -1.14
C GLY A 153 8.99 49.65 -2.24
N ASN A 154 8.80 49.14 -3.45
CA ASN A 154 8.44 49.94 -4.61
C ASN A 154 7.13 50.75 -4.41
N PRO A 155 5.99 50.16 -4.03
CA PRO A 155 4.75 50.93 -3.80
C PRO A 155 4.89 51.94 -2.65
N LEU A 156 5.66 51.62 -1.61
CA LEU A 156 5.91 52.52 -0.48
C LEU A 156 6.73 53.74 -0.91
N LEU A 157 7.76 53.56 -1.75
CA LEU A 157 8.55 54.67 -2.27
C LEU A 157 7.68 55.56 -3.23
N ILE A 158 6.84 54.99 -4.05
CA ILE A 158 5.92 55.71 -4.90
C ILE A 158 4.93 56.52 -4.07
N GLN A 159 4.38 55.95 -3.01
CA GLN A 159 3.46 56.61 -2.08
C GLN A 159 4.14 57.85 -1.41
N VAL A 160 5.36 57.66 -0.90
CA VAL A 160 6.14 58.78 -0.26
C VAL A 160 6.45 59.88 -1.25
N ILE A 161 6.76 59.52 -2.52
CA ILE A 161 7.05 60.52 -3.55
C ILE A 161 5.75 61.29 -3.88
N ILE A 162 4.64 60.62 -4.03
CA ILE A 162 3.33 61.25 -4.31
C ILE A 162 2.93 62.19 -3.17
N ASP A 163 3.00 61.71 -1.92
CA ASP A 163 2.67 62.53 -0.74
C ASP A 163 3.53 63.78 -0.63
N LYS A 164 4.81 63.65 -0.97
CA LYS A 164 5.77 64.77 -0.81
C LYS A 164 5.74 65.78 -1.96
N VAL A 165 5.34 65.34 -3.17
CA VAL A 165 5.29 66.17 -4.39
C VAL A 165 3.91 66.80 -4.57
N ILE A 166 2.83 66.16 -4.19
CA ILE A 166 1.47 66.63 -4.40
C ILE A 166 0.93 67.44 -3.23
N SER A 167 1.46 67.23 -1.99
CA SER A 167 1.01 67.96 -0.81
C SER A 167 1.80 69.23 -0.49
N GLN A 168 2.68 69.68 -1.42
CA GLN A 168 3.25 71.01 -1.43
C GLN A 168 2.58 71.84 -2.52
#